data_73986067f67e9d00f01ce3934b39937f
#
_entry.id   73986067f67e9d00f01ce3934b39937f
#
_cell.length_a   1.000
_cell.length_b   1.000
_cell.length_c   1.000
_cell.angle_alpha   90.00
_cell.angle_beta   90.00
_cell.angle_gamma   90.00
#
_symmetry.space_group_name_H-M   'P 1'
#
loop_
_entity.id
_entity.type
_entity.pdbx_description
1 polymer ?
#
loop_
_entity_poly.entity_id
_entity_poly.type
_entity_poly.pdbx_seq_one_letter_code
_entity_poly.pdbx_strand_id
1 'polypeptide(L)'
;MQQNLKVLMLNGSPRANGNTSVALKEMEQVFKDNGIETEIILVGNKDIRGCIACGSCYEKGKCVFNDMVNELALKFEEADGLVVASPVYYASANATLIACLDRLFYSSHFDKTMKVGASVVCARRGGCSATFDELNKYFTISGMPVASSQYWNSIHGRMPGESEQDGEGKQTMRTLARNMTFLMKS
;
A
#
# COMPACT_ATOMS: atom_id res chain seq x y z
N MET A 1 -5.95 -19.01 20.79
CA MET A 1 -4.76 -18.11 20.73
C MET A 1 -5.17 -16.93 19.86
N GLN A 2 -5.08 -15.71 20.37
CA GLN A 2 -5.42 -14.52 19.59
C GLN A 2 -4.32 -14.36 18.52
N GLN A 3 -4.68 -14.46 17.25
CA GLN A 3 -3.71 -14.30 16.14
C GLN A 3 -3.25 -12.84 16.15
N ASN A 4 -1.93 -12.62 16.24
CA ASN A 4 -1.37 -11.27 16.24
C ASN A 4 -1.30 -10.79 14.79
N LEU A 5 -2.40 -10.16 14.31
CA LEU A 5 -2.52 -9.69 12.94
C LEU A 5 -1.58 -8.52 12.66
N LYS A 6 -1.01 -8.50 11.46
CA LYS A 6 -0.04 -7.49 11.03
C LYS A 6 -0.41 -6.90 9.67
N VAL A 7 -0.30 -5.58 9.53
CA VAL A 7 -0.50 -4.85 8.27
C VAL A 7 0.79 -4.13 7.87
N LEU A 8 1.30 -4.46 6.70
CA LEU A 8 2.38 -3.71 6.06
C LEU A 8 1.79 -2.56 5.24
N MET A 9 2.33 -1.35 5.41
CA MET A 9 1.82 -0.14 4.75
C MET A 9 2.94 0.54 3.95
N LEU A 10 2.85 0.52 2.63
CA LEU A 10 3.85 1.12 1.74
C LEU A 10 3.46 2.56 1.37
N ASN A 11 4.28 3.51 1.79
CA ASN A 11 4.12 4.91 1.46
C ASN A 11 4.91 5.28 0.21
N GLY A 12 4.21 5.44 -0.92
CA GLY A 12 4.77 5.82 -2.21
C GLY A 12 5.05 7.32 -2.38
N SER A 13 4.79 8.14 -1.36
CA SER A 13 5.12 9.57 -1.43
C SER A 13 6.62 9.80 -1.27
N PRO A 14 7.23 10.70 -2.06
CA PRO A 14 8.62 11.12 -1.83
C PRO A 14 8.77 11.99 -0.56
N ARG A 15 7.66 12.46 0.00
CA ARG A 15 7.61 13.31 1.19
C ARG A 15 7.20 12.50 2.40
N ALA A 16 8.09 12.38 3.39
CA ALA A 16 7.80 11.63 4.63
C ALA A 16 6.58 12.17 5.40
N ASN A 17 6.38 13.49 5.39
CA ASN A 17 5.26 14.18 6.06
C ASN A 17 4.30 14.80 5.03
N GLY A 18 4.04 14.09 3.92
CA GLY A 18 3.09 14.52 2.89
C GLY A 18 1.65 14.08 3.20
N ASN A 19 0.74 14.42 2.28
CA ASN A 19 -0.67 14.09 2.41
C ASN A 19 -0.94 12.57 2.44
N THR A 20 -0.14 11.78 1.72
CA THR A 20 -0.21 10.31 1.78
C THR A 20 0.08 9.78 3.19
N SER A 21 0.99 10.42 3.94
CA SER A 21 1.28 10.04 5.32
C SER A 21 0.11 10.33 6.27
N VAL A 22 -0.67 11.37 6.01
CA VAL A 22 -1.89 11.66 6.77
C VAL A 22 -2.88 10.50 6.62
N ALA A 23 -3.12 10.05 5.37
CA ALA A 23 -3.99 8.91 5.10
C ALA A 23 -3.56 7.65 5.86
N LEU A 24 -2.28 7.30 5.78
CA LEU A 24 -1.75 6.11 6.44
C LEU A 24 -1.81 6.19 7.97
N LYS A 25 -1.58 7.37 8.57
CA LYS A 25 -1.70 7.57 10.01
C LYS A 25 -3.14 7.44 10.51
N GLU A 26 -4.13 7.91 9.74
CA GLU A 26 -5.55 7.70 10.06
C GLU A 26 -5.91 6.20 10.09
N MET A 27 -5.40 5.43 9.13
CA MET A 27 -5.58 3.98 9.10
C MET A 27 -4.82 3.28 10.25
N GLU A 28 -3.57 3.66 10.48
CA GLU A 28 -2.73 3.11 11.54
C GLU A 28 -3.40 3.22 12.91
N GLN A 29 -4.01 4.38 13.21
CA GLN A 29 -4.72 4.56 14.49
C GLN A 29 -5.86 3.55 14.65
N VAL A 30 -6.66 3.33 13.59
CA VAL A 30 -7.75 2.35 13.63
C VAL A 30 -7.22 0.93 13.81
N PHE A 31 -6.13 0.55 13.15
CA PHE A 31 -5.52 -0.76 13.33
C PHE A 31 -5.02 -0.96 14.77
N LYS A 32 -4.32 0.02 15.34
CA LYS A 32 -3.86 0.00 16.73
C LYS A 32 -5.01 -0.15 17.73
N ASP A 33 -6.10 0.58 17.54
CA ASP A 33 -7.29 0.51 18.39
C ASP A 33 -7.96 -0.88 18.33
N ASN A 34 -7.69 -1.65 17.27
CA ASN A 34 -8.19 -3.01 17.07
C ASN A 34 -7.15 -4.12 17.40
N GLY A 35 -6.00 -3.76 17.98
CA GLY A 35 -4.95 -4.69 18.36
C GLY A 35 -4.18 -5.28 17.19
N ILE A 36 -4.13 -4.60 16.04
CA ILE A 36 -3.41 -5.01 14.85
C ILE A 36 -2.07 -4.27 14.78
N GLU A 37 -0.98 -5.01 14.61
CA GLU A 37 0.35 -4.45 14.42
C GLU A 37 0.47 -3.81 13.05
N THR A 38 1.16 -2.66 12.96
CA THR A 38 1.36 -1.94 11.71
C THR A 38 2.81 -1.55 11.51
N GLU A 39 3.27 -1.60 10.26
CA GLU A 39 4.56 -1.06 9.87
C GLU A 39 4.40 -0.18 8.62
N ILE A 40 4.71 1.12 8.74
CA ILE A 40 4.69 2.07 7.61
C ILE A 40 6.11 2.21 7.05
N ILE A 41 6.30 1.88 5.77
CA ILE A 41 7.59 1.97 5.10
C ILE A 41 7.53 3.02 3.99
N LEU A 42 8.42 4.00 4.05
CA LEU A 42 8.55 5.04 3.03
C LEU A 42 9.33 4.49 1.83
N VAL A 43 8.64 4.33 0.71
CA VAL A 43 9.17 3.79 -0.55
C VAL A 43 9.45 4.91 -1.56
N GLY A 44 8.60 5.93 -1.58
CA GLY A 44 8.54 6.91 -2.67
C GLY A 44 9.77 7.81 -2.84
N ASN A 45 10.69 7.85 -1.88
CA ASN A 45 11.96 8.59 -1.95
C ASN A 45 13.19 7.70 -2.09
N LYS A 46 13.01 6.41 -2.37
CA LYS A 46 14.11 5.46 -2.49
C LYS A 46 14.57 5.34 -3.94
N ASP A 47 15.82 4.97 -4.12
CA ASP A 47 16.37 4.65 -5.44
C ASP A 47 16.02 3.19 -5.79
N ILE A 48 14.84 3.01 -6.39
CA ILE A 48 14.33 1.71 -6.81
C ILE A 48 14.16 1.72 -8.32
N ARG A 49 14.97 0.91 -9.00
CA ARG A 49 14.82 0.73 -10.44
C ARG A 49 13.75 -0.30 -10.78
N GLY A 50 13.17 -0.16 -11.98
CA GLY A 50 12.19 -1.10 -12.51
C GLY A 50 12.73 -2.51 -12.76
N CYS A 51 11.84 -3.47 -12.94
CA CYS A 51 12.18 -4.83 -13.33
C CYS A 51 12.87 -4.85 -14.72
N ILE A 52 13.93 -5.63 -14.85
CA ILE A 52 14.67 -5.80 -16.12
C ILE A 52 14.35 -7.13 -16.81
N ALA A 53 13.33 -7.85 -16.37
CA ALA A 53 12.88 -9.14 -16.92
C ALA A 53 14.00 -10.20 -17.03
N CYS A 54 14.97 -10.20 -16.12
CA CYS A 54 16.12 -11.12 -16.16
C CYS A 54 15.79 -12.57 -15.79
N GLY A 55 14.60 -12.86 -15.25
CA GLY A 55 14.18 -14.20 -14.84
C GLY A 55 14.88 -14.78 -13.60
N SER A 56 15.88 -14.12 -13.04
CA SER A 56 16.70 -14.62 -11.93
C SER A 56 15.91 -14.99 -10.67
N CYS A 57 14.75 -14.36 -10.47
CA CYS A 57 13.89 -14.64 -9.32
C CYS A 57 13.21 -16.03 -9.39
N TYR A 58 13.03 -16.60 -10.57
CA TYR A 58 12.48 -17.96 -10.70
C TYR A 58 13.39 -19.02 -10.07
N GLU A 59 14.72 -18.82 -10.16
CA GLU A 59 15.70 -19.75 -9.59
C GLU A 59 16.03 -19.40 -8.14
N LYS A 60 16.14 -18.08 -7.84
CA LYS A 60 16.66 -17.59 -6.53
C LYS A 60 15.59 -17.30 -5.50
N GLY A 61 14.31 -17.27 -5.90
CA GLY A 61 13.19 -16.89 -5.02
C GLY A 61 13.21 -15.42 -4.56
N LYS A 62 14.09 -14.57 -5.14
CA LYS A 62 14.22 -13.15 -4.81
C LYS A 62 14.74 -12.34 -5.98
N CYS A 63 14.51 -11.03 -5.97
CA CYS A 63 15.01 -10.13 -6.99
C CYS A 63 16.56 -10.11 -7.02
N VAL A 64 17.12 -9.99 -8.23
CA VAL A 64 18.58 -9.92 -8.43
C VAL A 64 19.19 -8.64 -7.85
N PHE A 65 18.42 -7.55 -7.79
CA PHE A 65 18.89 -6.30 -7.18
C PHE A 65 18.86 -6.40 -5.66
N ASN A 66 19.99 -6.12 -5.04
CA ASN A 66 20.15 -6.14 -3.59
C ASN A 66 19.76 -4.79 -2.99
N ASP A 67 18.46 -4.52 -2.92
CA ASP A 67 17.87 -3.32 -2.36
C ASP A 67 16.67 -3.67 -1.46
N MET A 68 15.97 -2.66 -0.96
CA MET A 68 14.88 -2.82 -0.01
C MET A 68 13.72 -3.72 -0.50
N VAL A 69 13.58 -3.97 -1.81
CA VAL A 69 12.46 -4.79 -2.33
C VAL A 69 12.55 -6.23 -1.80
N ASN A 70 13.76 -6.78 -1.65
CA ASN A 70 13.93 -8.12 -1.06
C ASN A 70 13.58 -8.15 0.43
N GLU A 71 13.86 -7.08 1.17
CA GLU A 71 13.47 -6.96 2.58
C GLU A 71 11.95 -6.79 2.72
N LEU A 72 11.33 -6.01 1.82
CA LEU A 72 9.88 -5.84 1.77
C LEU A 72 9.17 -7.17 1.48
N ALA A 73 9.75 -8.04 0.66
CA ALA A 73 9.18 -9.36 0.37
C ALA A 73 9.02 -10.20 1.65
N LEU A 74 10.03 -10.22 2.52
CA LEU A 74 9.96 -10.93 3.80
C LEU A 74 8.91 -10.34 4.74
N LYS A 75 8.86 -9.00 4.85
CA LYS A 75 7.86 -8.32 5.66
C LYS A 75 6.43 -8.53 5.13
N PHE A 76 6.25 -8.58 3.82
CA PHE A 76 4.95 -8.86 3.20
C PHE A 76 4.52 -10.32 3.41
N GLU A 77 5.46 -11.26 3.39
CA GLU A 77 5.18 -12.67 3.71
C GLU A 77 4.60 -12.82 5.12
N GLU A 78 5.16 -12.11 6.09
CA GLU A 78 4.71 -12.12 7.49
C GLU A 78 3.40 -11.35 7.74
N ALA A 79 3.00 -10.43 6.85
CA ALA A 79 1.82 -9.60 7.04
C ALA A 79 0.53 -10.32 6.58
N ASP A 80 -0.58 -10.04 7.27
CA ASP A 80 -1.93 -10.49 6.90
C ASP A 80 -2.62 -9.52 5.93
N GLY A 81 -2.17 -8.27 5.91
CA GLY A 81 -2.66 -7.24 5.02
C GLY A 81 -1.56 -6.36 4.44
N LEU A 82 -1.82 -5.84 3.23
CA LEU A 82 -0.94 -4.89 2.54
C LEU A 82 -1.71 -3.65 2.13
N VAL A 83 -1.30 -2.49 2.63
CA VAL A 83 -1.77 -1.18 2.16
C VAL A 83 -0.73 -0.57 1.25
N VAL A 84 -1.14 -0.15 0.05
CA VAL A 84 -0.29 0.57 -0.89
C VAL A 84 -0.85 1.98 -1.09
N ALA A 85 -0.08 2.99 -0.71
CA ALA A 85 -0.52 4.38 -0.76
C ALA A 85 0.36 5.21 -1.69
N SER A 86 -0.26 5.99 -2.59
CA SER A 86 0.47 6.80 -3.57
C SER A 86 -0.10 8.21 -3.71
N PRO A 87 0.75 9.23 -3.89
CA PRO A 87 0.31 10.45 -4.53
C PRO A 87 -0.04 10.17 -6.00
N VAL A 88 -0.96 10.97 -6.54
CA VAL A 88 -1.36 10.90 -7.96
C VAL A 88 -0.47 11.81 -8.79
N TYR A 89 0.26 11.24 -9.75
CA TYR A 89 1.07 11.94 -10.73
C TYR A 89 0.60 11.56 -12.14
N TYR A 90 0.05 12.53 -12.90
CA TYR A 90 -0.48 12.29 -14.26
C TYR A 90 -1.49 11.13 -14.33
N ALA A 91 -2.41 11.06 -13.35
CA ALA A 91 -3.42 10.00 -13.22
C ALA A 91 -2.84 8.57 -13.06
N SER A 92 -1.62 8.47 -12.51
CA SER A 92 -0.92 7.24 -12.19
C SER A 92 -0.26 7.34 -10.82
N ALA A 93 0.19 6.23 -10.27
CA ALA A 93 0.94 6.20 -9.03
C ALA A 93 2.38 6.71 -9.22
N ASN A 94 3.06 7.04 -8.12
CA ASN A 94 4.48 7.38 -8.15
C ASN A 94 5.29 6.25 -8.80
N ALA A 95 6.09 6.58 -9.82
CA ALA A 95 6.89 5.62 -10.59
C ALA A 95 7.81 4.76 -9.71
N THR A 96 8.40 5.32 -8.65
CA THR A 96 9.22 4.55 -7.70
C THR A 96 8.40 3.48 -6.99
N LEU A 97 7.17 3.80 -6.60
CA LEU A 97 6.25 2.81 -6.00
C LEU A 97 5.90 1.71 -7.00
N ILE A 98 5.58 2.06 -8.24
CA ILE A 98 5.29 1.08 -9.30
C ILE A 98 6.49 0.17 -9.53
N ALA A 99 7.70 0.73 -9.67
CA ALA A 99 8.93 -0.07 -9.80
C ALA A 99 9.15 -1.03 -8.62
N CYS A 100 8.81 -0.59 -7.41
CA CYS A 100 8.84 -1.43 -6.23
C CYS A 100 7.81 -2.56 -6.33
N LEU A 101 6.55 -2.25 -6.64
CA LEU A 101 5.45 -3.22 -6.69
C LEU A 101 5.66 -4.26 -7.80
N ASP A 102 6.07 -3.84 -8.99
CA ASP A 102 6.39 -4.76 -10.09
C ASP A 102 7.39 -5.82 -9.65
N ARG A 103 8.44 -5.39 -8.96
CA ARG A 103 9.48 -6.31 -8.50
C ARG A 103 9.02 -7.10 -7.27
N LEU A 104 8.36 -6.47 -6.32
CA LEU A 104 7.87 -7.12 -5.10
C LEU A 104 6.90 -8.27 -5.43
N PHE A 105 5.91 -8.00 -6.27
CA PHE A 105 4.91 -9.00 -6.62
C PHE A 105 5.47 -10.09 -7.56
N TYR A 106 6.36 -9.71 -8.47
CA TYR A 106 6.93 -10.66 -9.42
C TYR A 106 8.02 -11.56 -8.84
N SER A 107 8.84 -11.05 -7.90
CA SER A 107 9.97 -11.81 -7.37
C SER A 107 9.71 -12.55 -6.06
N SER A 108 8.62 -12.26 -5.37
CA SER A 108 8.26 -12.95 -4.13
C SER A 108 7.34 -14.14 -4.44
N HIS A 109 7.75 -15.35 -4.03
CA HIS A 109 7.08 -16.60 -4.42
C HIS A 109 6.21 -17.19 -3.31
N PHE A 110 6.05 -16.52 -2.16
CA PHE A 110 5.11 -16.94 -1.13
C PHE A 110 3.65 -16.78 -1.61
N ASP A 111 2.75 -17.56 -1.03
CA ASP A 111 1.32 -17.49 -1.31
C ASP A 111 0.73 -16.19 -0.74
N LYS A 112 0.14 -15.37 -1.61
CA LYS A 112 -0.52 -14.11 -1.27
C LYS A 112 -2.04 -14.25 -1.17
N THR A 113 -2.57 -15.43 -1.51
CA THR A 113 -4.00 -15.70 -1.51
C THR A 113 -4.62 -15.38 -0.15
N MET A 114 -5.72 -14.64 -0.16
CA MET A 114 -6.48 -14.22 1.02
C MET A 114 -5.78 -13.22 1.96
N LYS A 115 -4.52 -12.80 1.71
CA LYS A 115 -4.01 -11.59 2.37
C LYS A 115 -4.82 -10.37 1.91
N VAL A 116 -5.24 -9.52 2.85
CA VAL A 116 -6.14 -8.41 2.50
C VAL A 116 -5.36 -7.24 1.90
N GLY A 117 -5.72 -6.84 0.68
CA GLY A 117 -5.14 -5.70 -0.02
C GLY A 117 -5.96 -4.42 0.09
N ALA A 118 -5.31 -3.26 0.15
CA ALA A 118 -5.96 -1.98 0.00
C ALA A 118 -5.06 -0.96 -0.70
N SER A 119 -5.61 -0.25 -1.69
CA SER A 119 -4.96 0.91 -2.29
C SER A 119 -5.51 2.21 -1.73
N VAL A 120 -4.63 3.19 -1.54
CA VAL A 120 -4.95 4.54 -1.08
C VAL A 120 -4.31 5.54 -2.03
N VAL A 121 -5.06 6.52 -2.47
CA VAL A 121 -4.56 7.54 -3.40
C VAL A 121 -4.74 8.93 -2.83
N CYS A 122 -3.75 9.78 -3.06
CA CYS A 122 -3.76 11.15 -2.60
C CYS A 122 -3.55 12.10 -3.78
N ALA A 123 -4.49 13.00 -4.01
CA ALA A 123 -4.43 13.96 -5.09
C ALA A 123 -4.77 15.38 -4.65
N ARG A 124 -4.32 16.34 -5.46
CA ARG A 124 -4.84 17.72 -5.35
C ARG A 124 -6.30 17.80 -5.77
N ARG A 125 -6.68 17.09 -6.86
CA ARG A 125 -8.03 17.10 -7.47
C ARG A 125 -8.33 15.80 -8.21
N GLY A 126 -7.95 15.68 -9.49
CA GLY A 126 -8.32 14.59 -10.39
C GLY A 126 -7.28 13.48 -10.49
N GLY A 127 -7.66 12.38 -11.16
CA GLY A 127 -6.79 11.23 -11.45
C GLY A 127 -6.82 10.12 -10.39
N CYS A 128 -7.60 10.27 -9.31
CA CYS A 128 -7.65 9.28 -8.23
C CYS A 128 -8.16 7.92 -8.71
N SER A 129 -9.26 7.85 -9.46
CA SER A 129 -9.85 6.58 -9.91
C SER A 129 -8.90 5.77 -10.78
N ALA A 130 -8.24 6.41 -11.75
CA ALA A 130 -7.27 5.72 -12.60
C ALA A 130 -6.08 5.15 -11.80
N THR A 131 -5.53 5.94 -10.87
CA THR A 131 -4.44 5.49 -9.98
C THR A 131 -4.91 4.38 -9.02
N PHE A 132 -6.11 4.48 -8.49
CA PHE A 132 -6.73 3.47 -7.63
C PHE A 132 -6.88 2.14 -8.39
N ASP A 133 -7.38 2.16 -9.61
CA ASP A 133 -7.55 0.97 -10.46
C ASP A 133 -6.20 0.34 -10.82
N GLU A 134 -5.18 1.16 -11.10
CA GLU A 134 -3.83 0.70 -11.37
C GLU A 134 -3.26 -0.11 -10.20
N LEU A 135 -3.36 0.41 -8.98
CA LEU A 135 -2.83 -0.24 -7.78
C LEU A 135 -3.61 -1.52 -7.39
N ASN A 136 -4.93 -1.53 -7.57
CA ASN A 136 -5.75 -2.71 -7.25
C ASN A 136 -5.42 -3.94 -8.10
N LYS A 137 -4.85 -3.76 -9.30
CA LYS A 137 -4.47 -4.88 -10.18
C LYS A 137 -3.43 -5.80 -9.57
N TYR A 138 -2.52 -5.28 -8.74
CA TYR A 138 -1.54 -6.10 -8.03
C TYR A 138 -2.21 -7.09 -7.06
N PHE A 139 -3.25 -6.65 -6.37
CA PHE A 139 -4.00 -7.48 -5.44
C PHE A 139 -4.86 -8.51 -6.16
N THR A 140 -5.62 -8.07 -7.16
CA THR A 140 -6.60 -8.92 -7.85
C THR A 140 -5.94 -10.06 -8.63
N ILE A 141 -4.77 -9.84 -9.27
CA ILE A 141 -4.03 -10.91 -9.95
C ILE A 141 -3.41 -11.91 -8.96
N SER A 142 -3.22 -11.50 -7.70
CA SER A 142 -2.56 -12.30 -6.66
C SER A 142 -3.55 -13.06 -5.75
N GLY A 143 -4.84 -13.06 -6.07
CA GLY A 143 -5.86 -13.73 -5.26
C GLY A 143 -6.11 -13.06 -3.90
N MET A 144 -5.74 -11.79 -3.77
CA MET A 144 -5.93 -11.00 -2.56
C MET A 144 -7.30 -10.31 -2.58
N PRO A 145 -8.15 -10.46 -1.55
CA PRO A 145 -9.34 -9.64 -1.39
C PRO A 145 -8.98 -8.16 -1.31
N VAL A 146 -9.67 -7.32 -2.08
CA VAL A 146 -9.47 -5.87 -2.05
C VAL A 146 -10.49 -5.23 -1.11
N ALA A 147 -10.01 -4.59 -0.05
CA ALA A 147 -10.88 -3.87 0.87
C ALA A 147 -11.40 -2.58 0.24
N SER A 148 -12.67 -2.33 0.44
CA SER A 148 -13.34 -1.08 0.06
C SER A 148 -13.67 -0.24 1.30
N SER A 149 -14.01 1.02 1.07
CA SER A 149 -14.54 1.92 2.10
C SER A 149 -15.96 2.36 1.74
N GLN A 150 -16.38 3.53 2.19
CA GLN A 150 -17.67 4.14 1.84
C GLN A 150 -17.65 4.84 0.48
N TYR A 151 -16.46 5.06 -0.07
CA TYR A 151 -16.21 5.69 -1.38
C TYR A 151 -14.90 5.11 -1.95
N TRP A 152 -14.41 5.61 -3.09
CA TRP A 152 -13.05 5.28 -3.54
C TRP A 152 -12.02 5.78 -2.53
N ASN A 153 -10.99 5.00 -2.25
CA ASN A 153 -10.03 5.25 -1.18
C ASN A 153 -9.10 6.42 -1.52
N SER A 154 -9.64 7.63 -1.51
CA SER A 154 -8.89 8.86 -1.82
C SER A 154 -8.93 9.87 -0.69
N ILE A 155 -7.86 10.66 -0.61
CA ILE A 155 -7.75 11.83 0.27
C ILE A 155 -7.14 12.98 -0.53
N HIS A 156 -7.51 14.22 -0.22
CA HIS A 156 -7.17 15.37 -1.04
C HIS A 156 -6.35 16.41 -0.26
N GLY A 157 -5.36 16.99 -0.95
CA GLY A 157 -4.53 18.07 -0.44
C GLY A 157 -3.46 18.46 -1.45
N ARG A 158 -3.13 19.75 -1.53
CA ARG A 158 -2.11 20.32 -2.42
C ARG A 158 -0.77 20.46 -1.71
N MET A 159 -0.79 21.15 -0.58
CA MET A 159 0.41 21.39 0.22
C MET A 159 0.65 20.20 1.17
N PRO A 160 1.89 19.95 1.59
CA PRO A 160 2.18 18.90 2.57
C PRO A 160 1.35 19.07 3.84
N GLY A 161 0.64 18.02 4.26
CA GLY A 161 -0.21 18.02 5.44
C GLY A 161 -1.60 18.65 5.26
N GLU A 162 -1.91 19.24 4.11
CA GLU A 162 -3.20 19.90 3.87
C GLU A 162 -4.38 18.93 3.96
N SER A 163 -4.17 17.66 3.67
CA SER A 163 -5.19 16.60 3.80
C SER A 163 -5.66 16.35 5.24
N GLU A 164 -4.99 16.92 6.24
CA GLU A 164 -5.52 16.98 7.61
C GLU A 164 -6.88 17.71 7.68
N GLN A 165 -7.15 18.59 6.72
CA GLN A 165 -8.41 19.34 6.61
C GLN A 165 -9.46 18.60 5.78
N ASP A 166 -9.10 17.52 5.10
CA ASP A 166 -10.03 16.68 4.32
C ASP A 166 -10.77 15.71 5.24
N GLY A 167 -11.85 16.19 5.85
CA GLY A 167 -12.66 15.41 6.79
C GLY A 167 -13.29 14.17 6.16
N GLU A 168 -13.73 14.26 4.89
CA GLU A 168 -14.31 13.12 4.16
C GLU A 168 -13.24 12.07 3.82
N GLY A 169 -12.09 12.51 3.30
CA GLY A 169 -10.98 11.62 3.01
C GLY A 169 -10.46 10.90 4.27
N LYS A 170 -10.33 11.60 5.39
CA LYS A 170 -9.94 10.98 6.68
C LYS A 170 -10.98 9.96 7.15
N GLN A 171 -12.28 10.27 7.02
CA GLN A 171 -13.34 9.32 7.35
C GLN A 171 -13.31 8.09 6.43
N THR A 172 -13.02 8.28 5.15
CA THR A 172 -12.82 7.20 4.17
C THR A 172 -11.67 6.28 4.60
N MET A 173 -10.54 6.84 5.03
CA MET A 173 -9.39 6.05 5.54
C MET A 173 -9.74 5.24 6.79
N ARG A 174 -10.47 5.84 7.73
CA ARG A 174 -10.92 5.13 8.94
C ARG A 174 -11.89 3.99 8.61
N THR A 175 -12.80 4.21 7.67
CA THR A 175 -13.73 3.16 7.22
C THR A 175 -12.99 2.03 6.50
N LEU A 176 -12.02 2.36 5.63
CA LEU A 176 -11.17 1.38 4.95
C LEU A 176 -10.43 0.49 5.96
N ALA A 177 -9.81 1.08 6.97
CA ALA A 177 -9.08 0.32 7.99
C ALA A 177 -10.00 -0.59 8.82
N ARG A 178 -11.23 -0.15 9.13
CA ARG A 178 -12.24 -1.01 9.78
C ARG A 178 -12.64 -2.20 8.91
N ASN A 179 -12.89 -1.95 7.62
CA ASN A 179 -13.26 -3.01 6.68
C ASN A 179 -12.11 -4.01 6.47
N MET A 180 -10.87 -3.54 6.37
CA MET A 180 -9.69 -4.43 6.37
C MET A 180 -9.60 -5.26 7.65
N THR A 181 -9.80 -4.62 8.81
CA THR A 181 -9.82 -5.30 10.12
C THR A 181 -10.86 -6.42 10.16
N PHE A 182 -12.05 -6.15 9.65
CA PHE A 182 -13.12 -7.15 9.56
C PHE A 182 -12.69 -8.34 8.68
N LEU A 183 -12.20 -8.05 7.48
CA LEU A 183 -11.77 -9.10 6.53
C LEU A 183 -10.62 -9.96 7.06
N MET A 184 -9.67 -9.37 7.79
CA MET A 184 -8.54 -10.12 8.36
C MET A 184 -8.93 -10.96 9.58
N LYS A 185 -10.02 -10.61 10.27
CA LYS A 185 -10.52 -11.34 11.45
C LYS A 185 -11.57 -12.41 11.10
N SER A 186 -12.07 -12.42 9.85
CA SER A 186 -13.04 -13.39 9.36
C SER A 186 -12.40 -14.71 8.98
#